data_26d499155a9306809fcc807c63d7bb92
#
_entry.id   26d499155a9306809fcc807c63d7bb92
#
_cell.length_a   1.000
_cell.length_b   1.000
_cell.length_c   1.000
_cell.angle_alpha   90.00
_cell.angle_beta   90.00
_cell.angle_gamma   90.00
#
_symmetry.space_group_name_H-M   'P 1'
#
loop_
_entity.id
_entity.type
_entity.pdbx_description
1 polymer ?
#
loop_
_entity_poly.entity_id
_entity_poly.type
_entity_poly.pdbx_seq_one_letter_code
_entity_poly.pdbx_strand_id
1 'polypeptide(L)'
;MESLYSVYNDIAERTKGDIYIGVVGPVRTGKSTFIKKFMETIVVPNIKDPYDKGRAIDETPQSASGRMIMTTEPKFVPNEAVTITMDDNISLNVRLVDCVGFMVKNAIGHMEDEVPRMVKTPWSDYEIPFEEAAAIGTRKVINDHSTIGVMITADGSFTQFTRNDYQEAEENVIRELKATG
;
A
#
# COMPACT_ATOMS: atom_id res chain seq x y z
N MET A 1 -27.92 4.44 -13.32
CA MET A 1 -26.88 5.41 -13.73
C MET A 1 -26.78 6.60 -12.76
N GLU A 2 -27.87 7.18 -12.28
CA GLU A 2 -27.84 8.31 -11.31
C GLU A 2 -27.13 7.99 -9.99
N SER A 3 -27.19 6.75 -9.47
CA SER A 3 -26.57 6.41 -8.19
C SER A 3 -25.04 6.35 -8.21
N LEU A 4 -24.43 5.92 -9.31
CA LEU A 4 -22.97 5.86 -9.48
C LEU A 4 -22.35 7.26 -9.63
N TYR A 5 -22.99 8.12 -10.40
CA TYR A 5 -22.58 9.51 -10.54
C TYR A 5 -22.60 10.28 -9.21
N SER A 6 -23.59 10.02 -8.38
CA SER A 6 -23.69 10.59 -7.02
C SER A 6 -22.53 10.13 -6.12
N VAL A 7 -22.12 8.86 -6.18
CA VAL A 7 -21.04 8.31 -5.37
C VAL A 7 -19.67 8.91 -5.76
N TYR A 8 -19.37 9.05 -7.04
CA TYR A 8 -18.10 9.66 -7.48
C TYR A 8 -18.01 11.14 -7.12
N ASN A 9 -19.12 11.88 -7.24
CA ASN A 9 -19.18 13.27 -6.79
C ASN A 9 -18.98 13.39 -5.28
N ASP A 10 -19.64 12.54 -4.48
CA ASP A 10 -19.50 12.55 -3.02
C ASP A 10 -18.05 12.24 -2.61
N ILE A 11 -17.39 11.28 -3.25
CA ILE A 11 -15.97 10.99 -3.04
C ILE A 11 -15.10 12.19 -3.40
N ALA A 12 -15.31 12.79 -4.56
CA ALA A 12 -14.55 13.94 -5.03
C ALA A 12 -14.70 15.14 -4.09
N GLU A 13 -15.90 15.42 -3.59
CA GLU A 13 -16.15 16.48 -2.63
C GLU A 13 -15.49 16.24 -1.28
N ARG A 14 -15.58 15.03 -0.73
CA ARG A 14 -14.97 14.66 0.55
C ARG A 14 -13.46 14.68 0.53
N THR A 15 -12.85 14.24 -0.56
CA THR A 15 -11.39 14.14 -0.71
C THR A 15 -10.77 15.37 -1.38
N LYS A 16 -11.59 16.35 -1.77
CA LYS A 16 -11.17 17.50 -2.60
C LYS A 16 -10.51 17.06 -3.92
N GLY A 17 -10.92 15.90 -4.42
CA GLY A 17 -10.38 15.29 -5.61
C GLY A 17 -9.08 14.48 -5.41
N ASP A 18 -8.52 14.43 -4.21
CA ASP A 18 -7.30 13.67 -3.93
C ASP A 18 -7.63 12.31 -3.29
N ILE A 19 -7.32 11.23 -4.00
CA ILE A 19 -7.52 9.85 -3.53
C ILE A 19 -6.17 9.18 -3.33
N TYR A 20 -5.76 9.06 -2.09
CA TYR A 20 -4.54 8.36 -1.69
C TYR A 20 -4.91 7.02 -1.06
N ILE A 21 -4.62 5.93 -1.78
CA ILE A 21 -5.00 4.58 -1.39
C ILE A 21 -3.84 3.92 -0.66
N GLY A 22 -3.92 3.81 0.65
CA GLY A 22 -2.97 3.04 1.46
C GLY A 22 -3.25 1.55 1.34
N VAL A 23 -2.33 0.80 0.73
CA VAL A 23 -2.44 -0.66 0.59
C VAL A 23 -1.68 -1.33 1.72
N VAL A 24 -2.40 -1.81 2.71
CA VAL A 24 -1.87 -2.33 3.97
C VAL A 24 -2.21 -3.80 4.17
N GLY A 25 -1.63 -4.42 5.17
CA GLY A 25 -1.86 -5.84 5.45
C GLY A 25 -0.59 -6.53 5.94
N PRO A 26 -0.67 -7.83 6.26
CA PRO A 26 0.49 -8.62 6.64
C PRO A 26 1.54 -8.67 5.53
N VAL A 27 2.78 -8.93 5.89
CA VAL A 27 3.87 -9.12 4.92
C VAL A 27 3.56 -10.28 3.97
N ARG A 28 3.98 -10.16 2.69
CA ARG A 28 3.84 -11.20 1.64
C ARG A 28 2.40 -11.60 1.28
N THR A 29 1.43 -10.72 1.48
CA THR A 29 0.03 -10.95 1.08
C THR A 29 -0.29 -10.49 -0.34
N GLY A 30 0.67 -10.01 -1.12
CA GLY A 30 0.46 -9.58 -2.50
C GLY A 30 0.09 -8.10 -2.66
N LYS A 31 0.36 -7.25 -1.66
CA LYS A 31 0.09 -5.80 -1.71
C LYS A 31 0.64 -5.13 -2.97
N SER A 32 1.92 -5.30 -3.25
CA SER A 32 2.55 -4.71 -4.46
C SER A 32 1.99 -5.29 -5.75
N THR A 33 1.55 -6.56 -5.75
CA THR A 33 0.86 -7.17 -6.90
C THR A 33 -0.51 -6.54 -7.11
N PHE A 34 -1.25 -6.28 -6.04
CA PHE A 34 -2.51 -5.56 -6.11
C PHE A 34 -2.30 -4.15 -6.66
N ILE A 35 -1.33 -3.39 -6.13
CA ILE A 35 -0.98 -2.05 -6.60
C ILE A 35 -0.68 -2.07 -8.09
N LYS A 36 0.17 -3.01 -8.54
CA LYS A 36 0.50 -3.16 -9.96
C LYS A 36 -0.76 -3.36 -10.81
N LYS A 37 -1.62 -4.30 -10.42
CA LYS A 37 -2.85 -4.58 -11.16
C LYS A 37 -3.83 -3.41 -11.15
N PHE A 38 -3.96 -2.72 -10.03
CA PHE A 38 -4.80 -1.54 -9.92
C PHE A 38 -4.30 -0.41 -10.84
N MET A 39 -2.98 -0.16 -10.85
CA MET A 39 -2.37 0.79 -11.77
C MET A 39 -2.62 0.42 -13.23
N GLU A 40 -2.35 -0.83 -13.63
CA GLU A 40 -2.50 -1.32 -15.00
C GLU A 40 -3.94 -1.27 -15.50
N THR A 41 -4.92 -1.57 -14.63
CA THR A 41 -6.31 -1.77 -15.07
C THR A 41 -7.22 -0.56 -14.85
N ILE A 42 -6.91 0.28 -13.86
CA ILE A 42 -7.76 1.40 -13.47
C ILE A 42 -7.07 2.75 -13.67
N VAL A 43 -5.85 2.93 -13.19
CA VAL A 43 -5.22 4.25 -13.20
C VAL A 43 -4.67 4.59 -14.59
N VAL A 44 -3.74 3.80 -15.10
CA VAL A 44 -3.04 4.07 -16.37
C VAL A 44 -3.98 4.23 -17.58
N PRO A 45 -5.05 3.42 -17.74
CA PRO A 45 -5.97 3.60 -18.88
C PRO A 45 -6.71 4.94 -18.86
N ASN A 46 -6.94 5.51 -17.67
CA ASN A 46 -7.72 6.73 -17.44
C ASN A 46 -6.87 8.01 -17.35
N ILE A 47 -5.54 7.92 -17.48
CA ILE A 47 -4.66 9.09 -17.59
C ILE A 47 -4.71 9.61 -19.02
N LYS A 48 -5.08 10.89 -19.17
CA LYS A 48 -5.15 11.56 -20.49
C LYS A 48 -3.80 12.13 -20.92
N ASP A 49 -3.02 12.65 -19.98
CA ASP A 49 -1.71 13.23 -20.30
C ASP A 49 -0.68 12.14 -20.62
N PRO A 50 -0.02 12.17 -21.80
CA PRO A 50 0.94 11.13 -22.21
C PRO A 50 2.19 11.07 -21.32
N TYR A 51 2.65 12.21 -20.80
CA TYR A 51 3.83 12.28 -19.93
C TYR A 51 3.54 11.62 -18.57
N ASP A 52 2.45 12.00 -17.93
CA ASP A 52 1.99 11.39 -16.68
C ASP A 52 1.71 9.91 -16.84
N LYS A 53 1.15 9.51 -17.98
CA LYS A 53 0.92 8.09 -18.30
C LYS A 53 2.21 7.30 -18.41
N GLY A 54 3.21 7.82 -19.09
CA GLY A 54 4.54 7.21 -19.20
C GLY A 54 5.18 7.07 -17.83
N ARG A 55 5.20 8.14 -17.05
CA ARG A 55 5.73 8.16 -15.67
C ARG A 55 5.02 7.14 -14.77
N ALA A 56 3.69 7.09 -14.80
CA ALA A 56 2.91 6.14 -14.00
C ALA A 56 3.23 4.67 -14.34
N ILE A 57 3.49 4.37 -15.62
CA ILE A 57 3.91 3.03 -16.06
C ILE A 57 5.30 2.69 -15.50
N ASP A 58 6.26 3.59 -15.63
CA ASP A 58 7.65 3.39 -15.21
C ASP A 58 7.77 3.22 -13.69
N GLU A 59 6.95 3.94 -12.92
CA GLU A 59 6.95 3.90 -11.46
C GLU A 59 6.09 2.76 -10.87
N THR A 60 5.32 2.07 -11.71
CA THR A 60 4.53 0.90 -11.28
C THR A 60 5.45 -0.24 -10.84
N PRO A 61 5.19 -0.89 -9.68
CA PRO A 61 6.04 -1.94 -9.16
C PRO A 61 6.22 -3.07 -10.17
N GLN A 62 7.48 -3.43 -10.45
CA GLN A 62 7.77 -4.67 -11.16
C GLN A 62 7.53 -5.84 -10.22
N SER A 63 6.98 -6.95 -10.75
CA SER A 63 6.76 -8.16 -9.96
C SER A 63 8.11 -8.72 -9.52
N ALA A 64 8.50 -8.42 -8.29
CA ALA A 64 9.75 -8.94 -7.72
C ALA A 64 9.47 -10.32 -7.10
N SER A 65 10.09 -11.35 -7.65
CA SER A 65 10.14 -12.69 -7.05
C SER A 65 11.14 -12.78 -5.87
N GLY A 66 11.61 -11.63 -5.37
CA GLY A 66 12.61 -11.56 -4.30
C GLY A 66 12.09 -12.07 -2.96
N ARG A 67 12.89 -12.91 -2.30
CA ARG A 67 12.58 -13.45 -0.97
C ARG A 67 12.90 -12.45 0.16
N MET A 68 13.74 -11.46 -0.09
CA MET A 68 14.20 -10.52 0.92
C MET A 68 13.42 -9.20 0.79
N ILE A 69 12.93 -8.69 1.91
CA ILE A 69 12.32 -7.37 2.01
C ILE A 69 13.45 -6.34 2.15
N MET A 70 13.55 -5.40 1.21
CA MET A 70 14.71 -4.51 1.08
C MET A 70 14.53 -3.19 1.83
N THR A 71 13.31 -2.70 1.99
CA THR A 71 13.03 -1.39 2.63
C THR A 71 11.86 -1.49 3.59
N THR A 72 11.85 -0.62 4.60
CA THR A 72 10.75 -0.44 5.55
C THR A 72 9.95 0.81 5.26
N GLU A 73 10.43 1.66 4.38
CA GLU A 73 9.78 2.93 4.06
C GLU A 73 8.57 2.72 3.16
N PRO A 74 7.49 3.49 3.37
CA PRO A 74 6.38 3.56 2.43
C PRO A 74 6.85 3.98 1.04
N LYS A 75 6.30 3.33 0.02
CA LYS A 75 6.57 3.67 -1.37
C LYS A 75 5.31 4.23 -2.01
N PHE A 76 5.40 5.43 -2.54
CA PHE A 76 4.34 6.07 -3.29
C PHE A 76 4.33 5.61 -4.74
N VAL A 77 3.16 5.29 -5.28
CA VAL A 77 2.98 4.75 -6.66
C VAL A 77 1.80 5.47 -7.33
N PRO A 78 2.04 6.31 -8.30
CA PRO A 78 3.33 6.92 -8.63
C PRO A 78 3.83 7.88 -7.54
N ASN A 79 5.09 8.33 -7.59
CA ASN A 79 5.68 9.25 -6.60
C ASN A 79 4.87 10.52 -6.43
N GLU A 80 4.43 11.11 -7.53
CA GLU A 80 3.48 12.22 -7.56
C GLU A 80 2.13 11.71 -8.07
N ALA A 81 1.04 12.15 -7.46
CA ALA A 81 -0.30 11.78 -7.86
C ALA A 81 -0.54 12.09 -9.34
N VAL A 82 -1.32 11.25 -10.01
CA VAL A 82 -1.73 11.44 -11.40
C VAL A 82 -3.22 11.71 -11.48
N THR A 83 -3.59 12.59 -12.40
CA THR A 83 -4.99 12.89 -12.65
C THR A 83 -5.59 11.84 -13.57
N ILE A 84 -6.62 11.17 -13.12
CA ILE A 84 -7.46 10.30 -13.93
C ILE A 84 -8.79 10.97 -14.20
N THR A 85 -9.38 10.69 -15.37
CA THR A 85 -10.73 11.15 -15.71
C THR A 85 -11.64 9.94 -15.80
N MET A 86 -12.59 9.87 -14.89
CA MET A 86 -13.69 8.91 -14.93
C MET A 86 -14.86 9.50 -15.74
N ASP A 87 -15.82 8.67 -16.09
CA ASP A 87 -16.95 9.04 -16.95
C ASP A 87 -17.43 10.51 -16.78
N ASP A 88 -17.53 11.21 -17.92
CA ASP A 88 -18.15 12.54 -18.10
C ASP A 88 -17.71 13.67 -17.14
N ASN A 89 -16.39 13.92 -17.05
CA ASN A 89 -15.78 15.11 -16.45
C ASN A 89 -15.44 15.07 -14.93
N ILE A 90 -15.49 13.94 -14.27
CA ILE A 90 -14.95 13.83 -12.91
C ILE A 90 -13.45 13.53 -13.00
N SER A 91 -12.63 14.47 -12.54
CA SER A 91 -11.19 14.31 -12.45
C SER A 91 -10.79 14.05 -11.01
N LEU A 92 -9.97 13.02 -10.80
CA LEU A 92 -9.47 12.60 -9.50
C LEU A 92 -7.95 12.50 -9.56
N ASN A 93 -7.26 13.00 -8.54
CA ASN A 93 -5.83 12.78 -8.37
C ASN A 93 -5.63 11.50 -7.59
N VAL A 94 -5.00 10.51 -8.20
CA VAL A 94 -4.84 9.18 -7.61
C VAL A 94 -3.39 8.86 -7.34
N ARG A 95 -3.15 8.28 -6.18
CA ARG A 95 -1.86 7.77 -5.74
C ARG A 95 -2.06 6.59 -4.81
N LEU A 96 -1.31 5.52 -5.02
CA LEU A 96 -1.30 4.39 -4.11
C LEU A 96 -0.07 4.47 -3.21
N VAL A 97 -0.17 3.90 -2.02
CA VAL A 97 0.93 3.86 -1.06
C VAL A 97 1.17 2.41 -0.66
N ASP A 98 2.32 1.88 -1.05
CA ASP A 98 2.77 0.54 -0.66
C ASP A 98 3.54 0.59 0.65
N CYS A 99 3.42 -0.45 1.46
CA CYS A 99 4.22 -0.63 2.67
C CYS A 99 4.62 -2.09 2.84
N VAL A 100 5.58 -2.34 3.70
CA VAL A 100 5.99 -3.70 4.06
C VAL A 100 4.82 -4.48 4.66
N GLY A 101 4.12 -3.87 5.58
CA GLY A 101 3.07 -4.50 6.37
C GLY A 101 3.57 -5.01 7.72
N PHE A 102 2.65 -5.46 8.56
CA PHE A 102 3.00 -6.12 9.82
C PHE A 102 3.63 -7.49 9.57
N MET A 103 4.63 -7.81 10.37
CA MET A 103 5.32 -9.08 10.26
C MET A 103 4.40 -10.24 10.62
N VAL A 104 4.56 -11.34 9.89
CA VAL A 104 3.88 -12.60 10.12
C VAL A 104 4.83 -13.51 10.89
N LYS A 105 4.30 -14.27 11.83
CA LYS A 105 5.08 -15.28 12.56
C LYS A 105 5.82 -16.20 11.58
N ASN A 106 7.10 -16.43 11.82
CA ASN A 106 7.99 -17.20 10.93
C ASN A 106 8.32 -16.55 9.57
N ALA A 107 8.03 -15.26 9.34
CA ALA A 107 8.47 -14.57 8.15
C ALA A 107 9.99 -14.50 8.07
N ILE A 108 10.56 -14.74 6.88
CA ILE A 108 12.01 -14.66 6.63
C ILE A 108 12.38 -13.21 6.28
N GLY A 109 13.54 -12.73 6.78
CA GLY A 109 14.13 -11.45 6.38
C GLY A 109 14.07 -10.35 7.44
N HIS A 110 13.49 -10.64 8.60
CA HIS A 110 13.54 -9.77 9.79
C HIS A 110 14.65 -10.16 10.77
N MET A 111 15.27 -11.33 10.57
CA MET A 111 16.40 -11.83 11.34
C MET A 111 17.64 -11.97 10.47
N GLU A 112 18.79 -11.73 11.03
CA GLU A 112 20.11 -11.94 10.45
C GLU A 112 20.98 -12.65 11.50
N ASP A 113 21.48 -13.84 11.19
CA ASP A 113 22.26 -14.69 12.13
C ASP A 113 21.58 -14.89 13.50
N GLU A 114 20.27 -15.19 13.49
CA GLU A 114 19.42 -15.36 14.69
C GLU A 114 19.24 -14.12 15.57
N VAL A 115 19.71 -12.95 15.10
CA VAL A 115 19.54 -11.66 15.77
C VAL A 115 18.54 -10.80 14.97
N PRO A 116 17.69 -9.97 15.62
CA PRO A 116 16.83 -9.02 14.89
C PRO A 116 17.67 -8.12 13.98
N ARG A 117 17.31 -8.12 12.68
CA ARG A 117 17.94 -7.22 11.70
C ARG A 117 17.65 -5.77 12.08
N MET A 118 18.71 -4.99 12.29
CA MET A 118 18.60 -3.56 12.60
C MET A 118 18.60 -2.72 11.32
N VAL A 119 17.80 -1.67 11.28
CA VAL A 119 17.67 -0.78 10.11
C VAL A 119 17.59 0.68 10.53
N LYS A 120 18.13 1.56 9.68
CA LYS A 120 17.91 3.01 9.77
C LYS A 120 16.60 3.38 9.09
N THR A 121 15.91 4.35 9.66
CA THR A 121 14.67 4.89 9.10
C THR A 121 14.67 6.42 9.19
N PRO A 122 13.92 7.12 8.33
CA PRO A 122 13.85 8.59 8.39
C PRO A 122 13.19 9.14 9.67
N TRP A 123 12.54 8.29 10.46
CA TRP A 123 11.81 8.65 11.68
C TRP A 123 12.47 8.22 12.98
N SER A 124 13.72 7.74 12.90
CA SER A 124 14.50 7.36 14.09
C SER A 124 15.96 7.80 13.93
N ASP A 125 16.50 8.42 14.96
CA ASP A 125 17.91 8.87 15.00
C ASP A 125 18.89 7.69 15.19
N TYR A 126 18.38 6.53 15.59
CA TYR A 126 19.15 5.30 15.82
C TYR A 126 18.55 4.12 15.06
N GLU A 127 19.33 3.08 14.90
CA GLU A 127 18.87 1.84 14.28
C GLU A 127 17.83 1.16 15.19
N ILE A 128 16.75 0.69 14.57
CA ILE A 128 15.66 -0.04 15.23
C ILE A 128 15.46 -1.40 14.57
N PRO A 129 14.85 -2.38 15.26
CA PRO A 129 14.53 -3.66 14.66
C PRO A 129 13.68 -3.51 13.40
N PHE A 130 13.96 -4.30 12.37
CA PHE A 130 13.24 -4.28 11.09
C PHE A 130 11.72 -4.42 11.27
N GLU A 131 11.29 -5.30 12.19
CA GLU A 131 9.87 -5.51 12.49
C GLU A 131 9.20 -4.24 13.03
N GLU A 132 9.88 -3.55 13.95
CA GLU A 132 9.40 -2.27 14.49
C GLU A 132 9.34 -1.19 13.41
N ALA A 133 10.38 -1.08 12.59
CA ALA A 133 10.41 -0.15 11.47
C ALA A 133 9.28 -0.41 10.45
N ALA A 134 9.01 -1.67 10.13
CA ALA A 134 7.92 -2.08 9.26
C ALA A 134 6.54 -1.73 9.84
N ALA A 135 6.36 -1.95 11.15
CA ALA A 135 5.14 -1.58 11.85
C ALA A 135 4.91 -0.06 11.86
N ILE A 136 5.95 0.72 12.17
CA ILE A 136 5.89 2.20 12.13
C ILE A 136 5.55 2.68 10.72
N GLY A 137 6.24 2.18 9.68
CA GLY A 137 5.99 2.53 8.29
C GLY A 137 4.55 2.21 7.88
N THR A 138 4.01 1.07 8.30
CA THR A 138 2.62 0.68 8.02
C THR A 138 1.62 1.62 8.70
N ARG A 139 1.85 1.99 9.98
CA ARG A 139 1.03 2.97 10.69
C ARG A 139 1.06 4.34 10.02
N LYS A 140 2.23 4.79 9.55
CA LYS A 140 2.34 6.05 8.79
C LYS A 140 1.51 6.03 7.50
N VAL A 141 1.48 4.91 6.78
CA VAL A 141 0.59 4.78 5.61
C VAL A 141 -0.86 4.96 6.02
N ILE A 142 -1.29 4.31 7.10
CA ILE A 142 -2.68 4.38 7.57
C ILE A 142 -3.03 5.80 8.03
N ASN A 143 -2.21 6.41 8.88
CA ASN A 143 -2.55 7.64 9.59
C ASN A 143 -2.22 8.92 8.82
N ASP A 144 -1.09 8.92 8.07
CA ASP A 144 -0.50 10.15 7.55
C ASP A 144 -0.59 10.25 6.02
N HIS A 145 -0.67 9.11 5.31
CA HIS A 145 -0.44 9.07 3.86
C HIS A 145 -1.62 8.58 3.02
N SER A 146 -2.71 8.16 3.62
CA SER A 146 -3.87 7.65 2.89
C SER A 146 -5.19 8.32 3.29
N THR A 147 -6.05 8.51 2.29
CA THR A 147 -7.45 8.92 2.48
C THR A 147 -8.38 7.70 2.56
N ILE A 148 -7.92 6.57 2.00
CA ILE A 148 -8.63 5.29 2.01
C ILE A 148 -7.61 4.19 2.30
N GLY A 149 -7.90 3.35 3.30
CA GLY A 149 -7.12 2.16 3.61
C GLY A 149 -7.72 0.90 2.96
N VAL A 150 -6.91 0.18 2.20
CA VAL A 150 -7.29 -1.11 1.60
C VAL A 150 -6.44 -2.21 2.21
N MET A 151 -7.07 -3.13 2.93
CA MET A 151 -6.37 -4.26 3.52
C MET A 151 -6.30 -5.43 2.55
N ILE A 152 -5.08 -5.91 2.30
CA ILE A 152 -4.80 -7.12 1.52
C ILE A 152 -4.31 -8.21 2.46
N THR A 153 -4.97 -9.34 2.40
CA THR A 153 -4.60 -10.53 3.18
C THR A 153 -4.53 -11.77 2.30
N ALA A 154 -4.13 -12.91 2.88
CA ALA A 154 -3.98 -14.19 2.20
C ALA A 154 -4.60 -15.33 3.03
N ASP A 155 -5.12 -16.33 2.33
CA ASP A 155 -5.64 -17.55 2.93
C ASP A 155 -4.56 -18.62 3.18
N GLY A 156 -3.32 -18.35 2.77
CA GLY A 156 -2.20 -19.28 2.86
C GLY A 156 -2.00 -20.15 1.62
N SER A 157 -2.89 -20.14 0.64
CA SER A 157 -2.85 -21.06 -0.51
C SER A 157 -1.66 -20.83 -1.46
N PHE A 158 -1.12 -19.62 -1.52
CA PHE A 158 -0.03 -19.24 -2.44
C PHE A 158 1.27 -18.84 -1.72
N THR A 159 1.33 -18.99 -0.39
CA THR A 159 2.49 -18.62 0.42
C THR A 159 2.99 -19.82 1.22
N GLN A 160 4.16 -19.66 1.85
CA GLN A 160 4.68 -20.65 2.78
C GLN A 160 4.04 -20.59 4.18
N PHE A 161 3.13 -19.62 4.42
CA PHE A 161 2.45 -19.41 5.69
C PHE A 161 1.07 -20.03 5.67
N THR A 162 0.64 -20.54 6.82
CA THR A 162 -0.74 -21.00 6.99
C THR A 162 -1.69 -19.83 7.24
N ARG A 163 -3.00 -20.06 7.10
CA ARG A 163 -3.99 -19.03 7.41
C ARG A 163 -3.85 -18.48 8.84
N ASN A 164 -3.52 -19.34 9.80
CA ASN A 164 -3.37 -18.95 11.20
C ASN A 164 -2.15 -18.03 11.44
N ASP A 165 -1.10 -18.14 10.64
CA ASP A 165 0.10 -17.31 10.78
C ASP A 165 -0.18 -15.82 10.50
N TYR A 166 -1.22 -15.53 9.71
CA TYR A 166 -1.61 -14.17 9.37
C TYR A 166 -2.48 -13.46 10.42
N GLN A 167 -3.15 -14.21 11.28
CA GLN A 167 -4.23 -13.72 12.14
C GLN A 167 -3.79 -12.54 13.01
N GLU A 168 -2.68 -12.65 13.72
CA GLU A 168 -2.18 -11.59 14.61
C GLU A 168 -1.84 -10.31 13.84
N ALA A 169 -1.17 -10.44 12.70
CA ALA A 169 -0.82 -9.31 11.84
C ALA A 169 -2.08 -8.64 11.25
N GLU A 170 -3.10 -9.41 10.88
CA GLU A 170 -4.38 -8.89 10.41
C GLU A 170 -5.13 -8.12 11.51
N GLU A 171 -5.18 -8.66 12.71
CA GLU A 171 -5.81 -8.00 13.85
C GLU A 171 -5.15 -6.65 14.16
N ASN A 172 -3.82 -6.57 14.02
CA ASN A 172 -3.08 -5.32 14.15
C ASN A 172 -3.49 -4.31 13.07
N VAL A 173 -3.56 -4.72 11.79
CA VAL A 173 -4.01 -3.85 10.69
C VAL A 173 -5.43 -3.35 10.92
N ILE A 174 -6.35 -4.26 11.27
CA ILE A 174 -7.75 -3.90 11.52
C ILE A 174 -7.88 -2.91 12.66
N ARG A 175 -7.10 -3.08 13.73
CA ARG A 175 -7.09 -2.18 14.87
C ARG A 175 -6.65 -0.78 14.48
N GLU A 176 -5.56 -0.66 13.72
CA GLU A 176 -5.05 0.63 13.23
C GLU A 176 -6.05 1.31 12.28
N LEU A 177 -6.61 0.57 11.30
CA LEU A 177 -7.60 1.12 10.38
C LEU A 177 -8.87 1.60 11.10
N LYS A 178 -9.35 0.88 12.11
CA LYS A 178 -10.53 1.29 12.89
C LYS A 178 -10.28 2.48 13.80
N ALA A 179 -9.03 2.71 14.20
CA ALA A 179 -8.66 3.86 15.05
C ALA A 179 -8.65 5.19 14.28
N THR A 180 -8.55 5.13 12.96
CA THR A 180 -8.52 6.33 12.09
C THR A 180 -9.89 6.76 11.56
N GLY A 181 -10.94 6.00 11.79
CA GLY A 181 -12.32 6.31 11.41
C GLY A 181 -12.87 5.37 10.37
#